data_22900ec6e5834866533a3193850969af
#
_entry.id   22900ec6e5834866533a3193850969af
#
_cell.length_a   1.000
_cell.length_b   1.000
_cell.length_c   1.000
_cell.angle_alpha   90.00
_cell.angle_beta   90.00
_cell.angle_gamma   90.00
#
_symmetry.space_group_name_H-M   'P 1'
#
loop_
_entity.id
_entity.type
_entity.pdbx_description
1 polymer ?
#
loop_
_entity_poly.entity_id
_entity_poly.type
_entity_poly.pdbx_seq_one_letter_code
_entity_poly.pdbx_strand_id
1 'polypeptide(L)'
;ALPILELARSAPARVTGDLLSLVVTVKGTPSGYNKDFQEDKRPLFDALDALKLLLPAVTGSIRTLRFNKLRMRAACSAGMMATDLADFLVRRQVTFREAHRAVGQLVREAEAAGIELDQLPQAAFAAAHPLFTRAARRELLADASLRNREIPGGTGPTAVRAQLADATRIVTRNR
;
A
#
# COMPACT_ATOMS: atom_id res chain seq x y z
N ALA A 1 -10.86 -14.24 10.28
CA ALA A 1 -10.93 -13.15 9.27
C ALA A 1 -9.84 -13.25 8.20
N LEU A 2 -8.59 -13.64 8.56
CA LEU A 2 -7.47 -13.74 7.60
C LEU A 2 -7.77 -14.65 6.40
N PRO A 3 -8.26 -15.91 6.57
CA PRO A 3 -8.53 -16.78 5.42
C PRO A 3 -9.58 -16.20 4.46
N ILE A 4 -10.58 -15.50 4.95
CA ILE A 4 -11.62 -14.86 4.13
C ILE A 4 -11.02 -13.75 3.26
N LEU A 5 -10.14 -12.92 3.83
CA LEU A 5 -9.49 -11.83 3.09
C LEU A 5 -8.46 -12.35 2.07
N GLU A 6 -7.80 -13.47 2.36
CA GLU A 6 -6.91 -14.14 1.41
C GLU A 6 -7.68 -14.70 0.22
N LEU A 7 -8.80 -15.38 0.45
CA LEU A 7 -9.69 -15.85 -0.61
C LEU A 7 -10.29 -14.67 -1.40
N ALA A 8 -10.69 -13.60 -0.71
CA ALA A 8 -11.18 -12.38 -1.36
C ALA A 8 -10.13 -11.75 -2.30
N ARG A 9 -8.84 -11.81 -1.93
CA ARG A 9 -7.74 -11.30 -2.76
C ARG A 9 -7.52 -12.16 -4.01
N SER A 10 -7.80 -13.45 -3.98
CA SER A 10 -7.64 -14.36 -5.11
C SER A 10 -8.86 -14.41 -6.05
N ALA A 11 -10.05 -14.12 -5.56
CA ALA A 11 -11.30 -14.21 -6.33
C ALA A 11 -11.32 -13.35 -7.62
N PRO A 12 -10.71 -12.15 -7.70
CA PRO A 12 -10.64 -11.40 -8.94
C PRO A 12 -10.02 -12.16 -10.11
N ALA A 13 -9.10 -13.11 -9.85
CA ALA A 13 -8.50 -13.93 -10.91
C ALA A 13 -9.56 -14.79 -11.62
N ARG A 14 -10.49 -15.41 -10.88
CA ARG A 14 -11.61 -16.19 -11.43
C ARG A 14 -12.52 -15.30 -12.27
N VAL A 15 -13.00 -14.18 -11.74
CA VAL A 15 -13.88 -13.24 -12.44
C VAL A 15 -13.21 -12.65 -13.70
N THR A 16 -11.89 -12.42 -13.65
CA THR A 16 -11.13 -11.97 -14.83
C THR A 16 -11.04 -13.08 -15.88
N GLY A 17 -10.88 -14.34 -15.46
CA GLY A 17 -10.91 -15.51 -16.37
C GLY A 17 -12.26 -15.64 -17.07
N ASP A 18 -13.36 -15.46 -16.34
CA ASP A 18 -14.72 -15.47 -16.89
C ASP A 18 -14.92 -14.35 -17.91
N LEU A 19 -14.46 -13.13 -17.60
CA LEU A 19 -14.48 -12.01 -18.55
C LEU A 19 -13.68 -12.33 -19.82
N LEU A 20 -12.48 -12.90 -19.67
CA LEU A 20 -11.65 -13.29 -20.81
C LEU A 20 -12.34 -14.35 -21.66
N SER A 21 -13.02 -15.32 -21.04
CA SER A 21 -13.83 -16.33 -21.73
C SER A 21 -14.92 -15.69 -22.60
N LEU A 22 -15.62 -14.70 -22.08
CA LEU A 22 -16.62 -13.94 -22.84
C LEU A 22 -16.01 -13.19 -24.03
N VAL A 23 -14.89 -12.48 -23.80
CA VAL A 23 -14.18 -11.76 -24.86
C VAL A 23 -13.73 -12.68 -25.98
N VAL A 24 -13.20 -13.86 -25.65
CA VAL A 24 -12.74 -14.86 -26.63
C VAL A 24 -13.92 -15.48 -27.37
N THR A 25 -15.04 -15.72 -26.70
CA THR A 25 -16.28 -16.24 -27.35
C THR A 25 -16.77 -15.28 -28.43
N VAL A 26 -16.73 -13.96 -28.16
CA VAL A 26 -17.15 -12.94 -29.15
C VAL A 26 -16.14 -12.79 -30.30
N LYS A 27 -14.86 -13.05 -30.03
CA LYS A 27 -13.80 -12.85 -31.03
C LYS A 27 -13.95 -13.81 -32.21
N GLY A 28 -14.09 -13.26 -33.40
CA GLY A 28 -14.12 -14.03 -34.65
C GLY A 28 -15.45 -14.68 -34.99
N THR A 29 -16.53 -14.36 -34.26
CA THR A 29 -17.88 -14.78 -34.60
C THR A 29 -18.34 -14.13 -35.93
N PRO A 30 -19.01 -14.89 -36.81
CA PRO A 30 -19.52 -14.35 -38.07
C PRO A 30 -20.71 -13.42 -37.84
N SER A 31 -21.12 -12.67 -38.86
CA SER A 31 -22.23 -11.69 -38.80
C SER A 31 -23.61 -12.31 -38.65
N GLY A 32 -23.73 -13.63 -38.64
CA GLY A 32 -24.99 -14.37 -38.44
C GLY A 32 -24.73 -15.79 -37.96
N TYR A 33 -25.79 -16.45 -37.47
CA TYR A 33 -25.73 -17.81 -36.91
C TYR A 33 -24.78 -17.93 -35.67
N ASN A 34 -24.93 -16.98 -34.74
CA ASN A 34 -24.06 -16.86 -33.58
C ASN A 34 -24.45 -17.81 -32.42
N LYS A 35 -24.52 -19.12 -32.67
CA LYS A 35 -24.83 -20.11 -31.63
C LYS A 35 -23.70 -20.17 -30.59
N ASP A 36 -22.51 -19.73 -30.93
CA ASP A 36 -21.36 -19.54 -30.05
C ASP A 36 -21.71 -18.76 -28.78
N PHE A 37 -22.61 -17.78 -28.89
CA PHE A 37 -23.08 -16.99 -27.75
C PHE A 37 -23.93 -17.77 -26.72
N GLN A 38 -24.23 -19.05 -26.94
CA GLN A 38 -24.80 -19.90 -25.90
C GLN A 38 -23.80 -20.16 -24.77
N GLU A 39 -22.51 -20.09 -25.06
CA GLU A 39 -21.45 -20.26 -24.06
C GLU A 39 -21.21 -19.03 -23.17
N ASP A 40 -21.91 -17.91 -23.41
CA ASP A 40 -21.81 -16.68 -22.60
C ASP A 40 -22.40 -16.85 -21.19
N LYS A 41 -23.39 -17.73 -21.02
CA LYS A 41 -24.13 -17.89 -19.76
C LYS A 41 -23.26 -18.47 -18.64
N ARG A 42 -22.43 -19.44 -18.97
CA ARG A 42 -21.59 -20.14 -17.97
C ARG A 42 -20.61 -19.21 -17.27
N PRO A 43 -19.73 -18.46 -17.96
CA PRO A 43 -18.81 -17.55 -17.31
C PRO A 43 -19.54 -16.39 -16.63
N LEU A 44 -20.66 -15.90 -17.21
CA LEU A 44 -21.45 -14.84 -16.58
C LEU A 44 -22.03 -15.27 -15.22
N PHE A 45 -22.66 -16.44 -15.18
CA PHE A 45 -23.26 -16.94 -13.94
C PHE A 45 -22.22 -17.34 -12.92
N ASP A 46 -21.07 -17.88 -13.34
CA ASP A 46 -19.97 -18.22 -12.45
C ASP A 46 -19.39 -16.96 -11.77
N ALA A 47 -19.18 -15.90 -12.54
CA ALA A 47 -18.75 -14.62 -12.02
C ALA A 47 -19.77 -14.00 -11.04
N LEU A 48 -21.07 -14.06 -11.39
CA LEU A 48 -22.14 -13.53 -10.52
C LEU A 48 -22.23 -14.31 -9.20
N ASP A 49 -22.15 -15.63 -9.24
CA ASP A 49 -22.22 -16.46 -8.03
C ASP A 49 -20.98 -16.27 -7.16
N ALA A 50 -19.80 -16.14 -7.76
CA ALA A 50 -18.58 -15.79 -7.02
C ALA A 50 -18.72 -14.45 -6.31
N LEU A 51 -19.25 -13.41 -6.98
CA LEU A 51 -19.46 -12.08 -6.41
C LEU A 51 -20.55 -12.06 -5.33
N LYS A 52 -21.67 -12.79 -5.54
CA LYS A 52 -22.73 -12.90 -4.52
C LYS A 52 -22.24 -13.51 -3.21
N LEU A 53 -21.30 -14.44 -3.28
CA LEU A 53 -20.70 -15.05 -2.10
C LEU A 53 -19.64 -14.14 -1.47
N LEU A 54 -18.80 -13.52 -2.30
CA LEU A 54 -17.65 -12.74 -1.87
C LEU A 54 -18.02 -11.41 -1.22
N LEU A 55 -18.90 -10.62 -1.88
CA LEU A 55 -19.20 -9.25 -1.45
C LEU A 55 -19.81 -9.17 -0.05
N PRO A 56 -20.76 -10.03 0.37
CA PRO A 56 -21.25 -10.03 1.74
C PRO A 56 -20.17 -10.39 2.76
N ALA A 57 -19.28 -11.34 2.43
CA ALA A 57 -18.20 -11.76 3.32
C ALA A 57 -17.17 -10.62 3.55
N VAL A 58 -16.77 -9.93 2.47
CA VAL A 58 -15.88 -8.76 2.55
C VAL A 58 -16.56 -7.61 3.30
N THR A 59 -17.82 -7.34 3.00
CA THR A 59 -18.60 -6.30 3.69
C THR A 59 -18.71 -6.58 5.18
N GLY A 60 -19.00 -7.82 5.57
CA GLY A 60 -19.05 -8.24 6.97
C GLY A 60 -17.70 -8.08 7.67
N SER A 61 -16.62 -8.47 6.99
CA SER A 61 -15.25 -8.33 7.51
C SER A 61 -14.88 -6.87 7.76
N ILE A 62 -15.19 -5.97 6.83
CA ILE A 62 -14.93 -4.53 6.98
C ILE A 62 -15.80 -3.94 8.11
N ARG A 63 -17.08 -4.30 8.17
CA ARG A 63 -17.99 -3.78 9.20
C ARG A 63 -17.58 -4.15 10.62
N THR A 64 -16.96 -5.31 10.80
CA THR A 64 -16.52 -5.82 12.13
C THR A 64 -15.05 -5.53 12.43
N LEU A 65 -14.33 -4.86 11.50
CA LEU A 65 -12.92 -4.56 11.64
C LEU A 65 -12.66 -3.64 12.85
N ARG A 66 -11.72 -4.03 13.69
CA ARG A 66 -11.26 -3.23 14.83
C ARG A 66 -9.78 -2.95 14.72
N PHE A 67 -9.41 -1.67 14.70
CA PHE A 67 -8.02 -1.24 14.65
C PHE A 67 -7.43 -1.14 16.06
N ASN A 68 -6.41 -1.90 16.35
CA ASN A 68 -5.61 -1.71 17.55
C ASN A 68 -4.53 -0.65 17.27
N LYS A 69 -4.92 0.62 17.39
CA LYS A 69 -4.05 1.78 17.06
C LYS A 69 -2.75 1.79 17.85
N LEU A 70 -2.78 1.35 19.12
CA LEU A 70 -1.57 1.31 19.94
C LEU A 70 -0.57 0.26 19.44
N ARG A 71 -1.04 -0.96 19.14
CA ARG A 71 -0.17 -2.00 18.57
C ARG A 71 0.32 -1.65 17.18
N MET A 72 -0.54 -1.06 16.34
CA MET A 72 -0.14 -0.62 15.01
C MET A 72 0.97 0.44 15.07
N ARG A 73 0.84 1.42 16.00
CA ARG A 73 1.87 2.43 16.19
C ARG A 73 3.17 1.82 16.76
N ALA A 74 3.08 0.94 17.73
CA ALA A 74 4.23 0.26 18.32
C ALA A 74 4.98 -0.65 17.34
N ALA A 75 4.32 -1.12 16.29
CA ALA A 75 4.94 -1.92 15.23
C ALA A 75 5.73 -1.07 14.21
N CYS A 76 5.61 0.26 14.24
CA CYS A 76 6.38 1.16 13.39
C CYS A 76 7.73 1.45 14.06
N SER A 77 8.75 0.65 13.76
CA SER A 77 10.12 0.86 14.26
C SER A 77 10.83 2.00 13.52
N ALA A 78 11.85 2.58 14.15
CA ALA A 78 12.68 3.62 13.53
C ALA A 78 13.41 3.13 12.28
N GLY A 79 13.77 1.85 12.23
CA GLY A 79 14.39 1.23 11.06
C GLY A 79 13.51 1.29 9.79
N MET A 80 12.18 1.25 9.92
CA MET A 80 11.25 1.40 8.80
C MET A 80 11.33 2.80 8.15
N MET A 81 11.82 3.80 8.88
CA MET A 81 11.96 5.19 8.43
C MET A 81 13.38 5.49 7.88
N ALA A 82 14.23 4.48 7.72
CA ALA A 82 15.60 4.66 7.23
C ALA A 82 15.63 5.38 5.85
N THR A 83 14.68 5.09 4.97
CA THR A 83 14.55 5.77 3.68
C THR A 83 14.21 7.25 3.81
N ASP A 84 13.47 7.65 4.84
CA ASP A 84 13.15 9.07 5.10
C ASP A 84 14.42 9.87 5.46
N LEU A 85 15.40 9.24 6.12
CA LEU A 85 16.73 9.84 6.32
C LEU A 85 17.49 10.04 5.01
N ALA A 86 17.41 9.08 4.08
CA ALA A 86 18.03 9.23 2.77
C ALA A 86 17.36 10.38 2.00
N ASP A 87 16.04 10.43 1.99
CA ASP A 87 15.27 11.53 1.37
C ASP A 87 15.59 12.89 2.02
N PHE A 88 15.83 12.93 3.33
CA PHE A 88 16.26 14.15 4.03
C PHE A 88 17.56 14.71 3.44
N LEU A 89 18.53 13.85 3.13
CA LEU A 89 19.79 14.26 2.49
C LEU A 89 19.59 14.63 1.02
N VAL A 90 18.81 13.86 0.28
CA VAL A 90 18.52 14.13 -1.14
C VAL A 90 17.83 15.48 -1.30
N ARG A 91 16.88 15.83 -0.44
CA ARG A 91 16.26 17.16 -0.42
C ARG A 91 17.28 18.31 -0.14
N ARG A 92 18.48 17.96 0.34
CA ARG A 92 19.61 18.89 0.59
C ARG A 92 20.71 18.77 -0.47
N GLN A 93 20.35 18.26 -1.65
CA GLN A 93 21.23 18.13 -2.82
C GLN A 93 22.37 17.13 -2.65
N VAL A 94 22.29 16.21 -1.68
CA VAL A 94 23.19 15.06 -1.58
C VAL A 94 22.76 14.02 -2.61
N THR A 95 23.69 13.39 -3.29
CA THR A 95 23.38 12.33 -4.27
C THR A 95 22.69 11.15 -3.57
N PHE A 96 21.74 10.51 -4.25
CA PHE A 96 21.06 9.33 -3.66
C PHE A 96 22.03 8.25 -3.23
N ARG A 97 23.08 7.99 -4.01
CA ARG A 97 24.11 6.98 -3.67
C ARG A 97 24.83 7.31 -2.37
N GLU A 98 25.18 8.56 -2.15
CA GLU A 98 25.82 9.03 -0.94
C GLU A 98 24.88 8.97 0.27
N ALA A 99 23.65 9.48 0.09
CA ALA A 99 22.61 9.41 1.11
C ALA A 99 22.32 7.97 1.55
N HIS A 100 22.16 7.06 0.60
CA HIS A 100 21.93 5.64 0.87
C HIS A 100 23.11 4.99 1.61
N ARG A 101 24.35 5.34 1.25
CA ARG A 101 25.56 4.85 1.94
C ARG A 101 25.61 5.32 3.39
N ALA A 102 25.35 6.61 3.63
CA ALA A 102 25.35 7.19 4.97
C ALA A 102 24.28 6.56 5.86
N VAL A 103 23.06 6.37 5.35
CA VAL A 103 21.98 5.69 6.08
C VAL A 103 22.32 4.22 6.31
N GLY A 104 22.84 3.51 5.31
CA GLY A 104 23.28 2.12 5.46
C GLY A 104 24.37 1.93 6.51
N GLN A 105 25.24 2.93 6.73
CA GLN A 105 26.19 2.92 7.85
C GLN A 105 25.44 2.96 9.20
N LEU A 106 24.51 3.89 9.37
CA LEU A 106 23.71 4.00 10.61
C LEU A 106 22.92 2.73 10.92
N VAL A 107 22.31 2.13 9.90
CA VAL A 107 21.56 0.87 10.07
C VAL A 107 22.46 -0.23 10.56
N ARG A 108 23.65 -0.43 9.95
CA ARG A 108 24.62 -1.43 10.40
C ARG A 108 25.15 -1.17 11.82
N GLU A 109 25.36 0.08 12.19
CA GLU A 109 25.79 0.44 13.55
C GLU A 109 24.69 0.12 14.58
N ALA A 110 23.43 0.41 14.28
CA ALA A 110 22.29 0.08 15.13
C ALA A 110 22.11 -1.43 15.28
N GLU A 111 22.18 -2.18 14.17
CA GLU A 111 22.13 -3.65 14.17
C GLU A 111 23.28 -4.27 14.99
N ALA A 112 24.50 -3.79 14.80
CA ALA A 112 25.68 -4.28 15.55
C ALA A 112 25.57 -4.00 17.05
N ALA A 113 24.94 -2.88 17.42
CA ALA A 113 24.69 -2.51 18.81
C ALA A 113 23.43 -3.17 19.41
N GLY A 114 22.59 -3.83 18.59
CA GLY A 114 21.32 -4.42 19.02
C GLY A 114 20.30 -3.40 19.50
N ILE A 115 20.31 -2.17 18.94
CA ILE A 115 19.41 -1.07 19.31
C ILE A 115 18.64 -0.56 18.09
N GLU A 116 17.56 0.18 18.32
CA GLU A 116 16.82 0.86 17.27
C GLU A 116 17.60 2.05 16.70
N LEU A 117 17.35 2.38 15.43
CA LEU A 117 18.06 3.41 14.69
C LEU A 117 17.98 4.80 15.36
N ASP A 118 16.86 5.13 15.99
CA ASP A 118 16.66 6.39 16.74
C ASP A 118 17.38 6.42 18.11
N GLN A 119 17.86 5.29 18.60
CA GLN A 119 18.63 5.18 19.84
C GLN A 119 20.13 5.44 19.64
N LEU A 120 20.61 5.46 18.40
CA LEU A 120 22.00 5.81 18.12
C LEU A 120 22.34 7.22 18.64
N PRO A 121 23.56 7.46 19.17
CA PRO A 121 23.97 8.77 19.62
C PRO A 121 24.08 9.76 18.45
N GLN A 122 23.89 11.07 18.71
CA GLN A 122 24.00 12.10 17.68
C GLN A 122 25.37 12.11 16.98
N ALA A 123 26.42 11.67 17.67
CA ALA A 123 27.77 11.56 17.12
C ALA A 123 27.83 10.55 15.97
N ALA A 124 27.11 9.42 16.04
CA ALA A 124 27.03 8.45 14.96
C ALA A 124 26.37 9.06 13.70
N PHE A 125 25.27 9.80 13.88
CA PHE A 125 24.62 10.51 12.79
C PHE A 125 25.55 11.53 12.13
N ALA A 126 26.28 12.34 12.93
CA ALA A 126 27.21 13.34 12.42
C ALA A 126 28.43 12.69 11.72
N ALA A 127 28.89 11.53 12.20
CA ALA A 127 29.97 10.76 11.57
C ALA A 127 29.54 10.15 10.23
N ALA A 128 28.29 9.69 10.12
CA ALA A 128 27.77 9.13 8.88
C ALA A 128 27.59 10.21 7.79
N HIS A 129 27.10 11.41 8.16
CA HIS A 129 27.01 12.54 7.24
C HIS A 129 26.86 13.88 8.00
N PRO A 130 27.63 14.95 7.63
CA PRO A 130 27.61 16.24 8.34
C PRO A 130 26.23 16.91 8.39
N LEU A 131 25.37 16.68 7.40
CA LEU A 131 24.02 17.24 7.37
C LEU A 131 23.03 16.49 8.30
N PHE A 132 23.40 15.38 8.89
CA PHE A 132 22.57 14.70 9.88
C PHE A 132 22.61 15.43 11.24
N THR A 133 21.98 16.59 11.26
CA THR A 133 21.75 17.34 12.49
C THR A 133 20.67 16.68 13.35
N ARG A 134 20.44 17.23 14.56
CA ARG A 134 19.30 16.81 15.40
C ARG A 134 17.95 16.89 14.69
N ALA A 135 17.78 17.76 13.70
CA ALA A 135 16.57 17.87 12.92
C ALA A 135 16.33 16.61 12.05
N ALA A 136 17.39 15.96 11.54
CA ALA A 136 17.27 14.74 10.76
C ALA A 136 16.61 13.60 11.54
N ARG A 137 16.81 13.51 12.86
CA ARG A 137 16.21 12.47 13.71
C ARG A 137 14.69 12.52 13.76
N ARG A 138 14.08 13.68 13.43
CA ARG A 138 12.62 13.79 13.33
C ARG A 138 12.05 12.96 12.17
N GLU A 139 12.85 12.70 11.14
CA GLU A 139 12.46 11.86 10.00
C GLU A 139 12.27 10.38 10.41
N LEU A 140 12.82 9.96 11.56
CA LEU A 140 12.63 8.61 12.12
C LEU A 140 11.28 8.45 12.84
N LEU A 141 10.48 9.50 12.92
CA LEU A 141 9.14 9.43 13.49
C LEU A 141 8.13 9.02 12.41
N ALA A 142 7.30 8.02 12.68
CA ALA A 142 6.25 7.58 11.77
C ALA A 142 5.33 8.72 11.31
N ASP A 143 5.00 9.66 12.21
CA ASP A 143 4.17 10.83 11.87
C ASP A 143 4.88 11.79 10.90
N ALA A 144 6.21 11.90 10.95
CA ALA A 144 6.98 12.69 10.00
C ALA A 144 7.01 12.01 8.63
N SER A 145 7.28 10.71 8.61
CA SER A 145 7.23 9.88 7.41
C SER A 145 5.89 10.01 6.68
N LEU A 146 4.76 9.92 7.39
CA LEU A 146 3.44 10.12 6.81
C LEU A 146 3.27 11.52 6.21
N ARG A 147 3.65 12.58 6.95
CA ARG A 147 3.55 13.97 6.45
C ARG A 147 4.40 14.25 5.22
N ASN A 148 5.48 13.52 5.02
CA ASN A 148 6.33 13.67 3.83
C ASN A 148 5.72 13.09 2.55
N ARG A 149 4.55 12.42 2.63
CA ARG A 149 3.89 11.72 1.49
C ARG A 149 2.59 12.39 1.06
N GLU A 150 2.61 13.71 0.93
CA GLU A 150 1.49 14.56 0.49
C GLU A 150 1.44 14.65 -1.06
N ILE A 151 1.31 13.50 -1.71
CA ILE A 151 1.14 13.39 -3.17
C ILE A 151 -0.21 12.71 -3.49
N PRO A 152 -0.77 12.85 -4.69
CA PRO A 152 -1.95 12.11 -5.09
C PRO A 152 -1.76 10.59 -4.91
N GLY A 153 -2.69 9.95 -4.18
CA GLY A 153 -2.56 8.53 -3.80
C GLY A 153 -1.62 8.25 -2.62
N GLY A 154 -0.97 9.28 -2.07
CA GLY A 154 -0.06 9.16 -0.94
C GLY A 154 -0.77 8.97 0.40
N THR A 155 0.03 8.67 1.44
CA THR A 155 -0.44 8.41 2.80
C THR A 155 -0.42 9.63 3.71
N GLY A 156 -0.03 10.81 3.19
CA GLY A 156 -0.06 12.06 3.93
C GLY A 156 -1.48 12.45 4.35
N PRO A 157 -1.66 13.12 5.49
CA PRO A 157 -2.99 13.43 6.02
C PRO A 157 -3.89 14.21 5.06
N THR A 158 -3.34 15.13 4.27
CA THR A 158 -4.10 15.92 3.29
C THR A 158 -4.46 15.07 2.08
N ALA A 159 -3.51 14.28 1.57
CA ALA A 159 -3.73 13.34 0.48
C ALA A 159 -4.82 12.31 0.83
N VAL A 160 -4.78 11.74 2.03
CA VAL A 160 -5.80 10.80 2.51
C VAL A 160 -7.17 11.48 2.62
N ARG A 161 -7.26 12.70 3.15
CA ARG A 161 -8.55 13.44 3.20
C ARG A 161 -9.12 13.67 1.81
N ALA A 162 -8.30 14.05 0.83
CA ALA A 162 -8.74 14.23 -0.55
C ALA A 162 -9.29 12.92 -1.14
N GLN A 163 -8.56 11.81 -0.97
CA GLN A 163 -9.01 10.49 -1.42
C GLN A 163 -10.32 10.05 -0.77
N LEU A 164 -10.49 10.30 0.53
CA LEU A 164 -11.74 10.00 1.24
C LEU A 164 -12.92 10.85 0.72
N ALA A 165 -12.69 12.13 0.44
CA ALA A 165 -13.73 13.00 -0.14
C ALA A 165 -14.14 12.50 -1.53
N ASP A 166 -13.19 12.11 -2.38
CA ASP A 166 -13.45 11.55 -3.69
C ASP A 166 -14.21 10.21 -3.61
N ALA A 167 -13.79 9.30 -2.75
CA ALA A 167 -14.47 8.04 -2.54
C ALA A 167 -15.91 8.25 -2.03
N THR A 168 -16.12 9.17 -1.10
CA THR A 168 -17.45 9.52 -0.58
C THR A 168 -18.33 10.04 -1.69
N ARG A 169 -17.83 10.94 -2.55
CA ARG A 169 -18.57 11.49 -3.69
C ARG A 169 -19.01 10.39 -4.67
N ILE A 170 -18.13 9.44 -4.99
CA ILE A 170 -18.43 8.32 -5.88
C ILE A 170 -19.54 7.45 -5.29
N VAL A 171 -19.42 7.07 -4.02
CA VAL A 171 -20.43 6.24 -3.34
C VAL A 171 -21.77 6.92 -3.24
N THR A 172 -21.80 8.24 -2.96
CA THR A 172 -23.07 9.00 -2.84
C THR A 172 -23.76 9.17 -4.18
N ARG A 173 -23.00 9.33 -5.28
CA ARG A 173 -23.57 9.46 -6.63
C ARG A 173 -24.20 8.17 -7.15
N ASN A 174 -23.76 7.03 -6.66
CA ASN A 174 -24.23 5.70 -7.12
C ASN A 174 -25.30 5.08 -6.19
N ARG A 175 -25.84 5.85 -5.26
CA ARG A 175 -27.02 5.52 -4.45
C ARG A 175 -28.29 6.13 -5.04
#